data_ae0ba043621c6fd578b048b920e03fb3
#
_entry.id   ae0ba043621c6fd578b048b920e03fb3
#
_cell.length_a   1.000
_cell.length_b   1.000
_cell.length_c   1.000
_cell.angle_alpha   90.00
_cell.angle_beta   90.00
_cell.angle_gamma   90.00
#
_symmetry.space_group_name_H-M   'P 1'
#
loop_
_entity.id
_entity.type
_entity.pdbx_description
1 polymer ?
#
loop_
_entity_poly.entity_id
_entity_poly.type
_entity_poly.pdbx_seq_one_letter_code
_entity_poly.pdbx_strand_id
1 'polypeptide(L)'
;MNKILFINACLRDESRTLRLAKSILEKTNGIIKTINLYEEDIKPLSKVNLSLRDKAVASNDFSDNYFCYAKEFRDADEIIIAAPFWDLSFPSVLKIYFENICIIGLTFVYNEDGKPVGLCKAKRLTYVVTAGGYIPDSNYAFDYVDALAKEFFDIKETIFIKAEGLDIDPSKAESIVNDVIKSLK
;
A
#
# COMPACT_ATOMS: atom_id res chain seq x y z
N MET A 1 -17.71 11.57 5.41
CA MET A 1 -16.38 11.88 5.95
C MET A 1 -15.39 10.99 5.21
N ASN A 2 -14.31 11.53 4.67
CA ASN A 2 -13.32 10.78 3.86
C ASN A 2 -12.67 9.67 4.70
N LYS A 3 -12.62 8.44 4.20
CA LYS A 3 -12.00 7.29 4.87
C LYS A 3 -10.62 7.07 4.27
N ILE A 4 -9.60 7.25 5.08
CA ILE A 4 -8.20 7.11 4.67
C ILE A 4 -7.67 5.83 5.27
N LEU A 5 -7.14 4.94 4.42
CA LEU A 5 -6.44 3.75 4.85
C LEU A 5 -4.93 4.02 4.78
N PHE A 6 -4.28 4.03 5.93
CA PHE A 6 -2.83 4.11 6.04
C PHE A 6 -2.25 2.72 6.28
N ILE A 7 -1.42 2.25 5.34
CA ILE A 7 -0.74 0.96 5.38
C ILE A 7 0.74 1.20 5.68
N ASN A 8 1.16 0.81 6.87
CA ASN A 8 2.53 0.97 7.33
C ASN A 8 3.31 -0.34 7.21
N ALA A 9 4.29 -0.36 6.29
CA ALA A 9 5.24 -1.46 6.11
C ALA A 9 6.64 -1.12 6.62
N CYS A 10 6.75 -0.16 7.56
CA CYS A 10 8.01 0.22 8.17
C CYS A 10 8.23 -0.57 9.46
N LEU A 11 9.31 -1.37 9.50
CA LEU A 11 9.64 -2.21 10.66
C LEU A 11 10.26 -1.40 11.82
N ARG A 12 11.04 -0.36 11.50
CA ARG A 12 11.80 0.39 12.49
C ARG A 12 10.95 1.50 13.10
N ASP A 13 10.98 1.67 14.43
CA ASP A 13 10.27 2.74 15.14
C ASP A 13 10.72 4.14 14.65
N GLU A 14 12.03 4.32 14.42
CA GLU A 14 12.62 5.56 13.90
C GLU A 14 12.76 5.54 12.37
N SER A 15 11.74 5.01 11.68
CA SER A 15 11.75 4.97 10.22
C SER A 15 11.61 6.35 9.60
N ARG A 16 12.57 6.75 8.77
CA ARG A 16 12.48 7.97 7.95
C ARG A 16 11.28 7.94 7.00
N THR A 17 10.96 6.77 6.45
CA THR A 17 9.77 6.57 5.61
C THR A 17 8.49 6.83 6.40
N LEU A 18 8.39 6.27 7.61
CA LEU A 18 7.23 6.49 8.48
C LEU A 18 7.08 7.96 8.88
N ARG A 19 8.19 8.65 9.19
CA ARG A 19 8.18 10.08 9.49
C ARG A 19 7.66 10.91 8.32
N LEU A 20 8.13 10.62 7.10
CA LEU A 20 7.65 11.28 5.89
C LEU A 20 6.16 11.02 5.67
N ALA A 21 5.69 9.78 5.84
CA ALA A 21 4.27 9.45 5.73
C ALA A 21 3.41 10.15 6.80
N LYS A 22 3.87 10.23 8.05
CA LYS A 22 3.15 10.95 9.11
C LYS A 22 2.95 12.43 8.77
N SER A 23 3.93 13.09 8.15
CA SER A 23 3.77 14.49 7.72
C SER A 23 2.70 14.69 6.64
N ILE A 24 2.42 13.65 5.83
CA ILE A 24 1.33 13.64 4.86
C ILE A 24 0.00 13.45 5.59
N LEU A 25 -0.07 12.47 6.51
CA LEU A 25 -1.27 12.19 7.30
C LEU A 25 -1.75 13.41 8.10
N GLU A 26 -0.82 14.20 8.67
CA GLU A 26 -1.13 15.43 9.41
C GLU A 26 -1.82 16.49 8.54
N LYS A 27 -1.59 16.48 7.22
CA LYS A 27 -2.21 17.41 6.26
C LYS A 27 -3.50 16.84 5.64
N THR A 28 -3.81 15.60 5.90
CA THR A 28 -4.95 14.91 5.28
C THR A 28 -6.21 15.05 6.15
N ASN A 29 -7.34 15.39 5.54
CA ASN A 29 -8.62 15.55 6.22
C ASN A 29 -9.48 14.29 6.07
N GLY A 30 -9.77 13.60 7.16
CA GLY A 30 -10.61 12.41 7.15
C GLY A 30 -10.44 11.54 8.40
N ILE A 31 -11.11 10.39 8.38
CA ILE A 31 -10.92 9.36 9.39
C ILE A 31 -9.80 8.43 8.91
N ILE A 32 -8.69 8.42 9.62
CA ILE A 32 -7.55 7.60 9.30
C ILE A 32 -7.67 6.27 10.04
N LYS A 33 -7.69 5.16 9.28
CA LYS A 33 -7.45 3.82 9.81
C LYS A 33 -6.02 3.42 9.45
N THR A 34 -5.25 3.04 10.47
CA THR A 34 -3.87 2.55 10.30
C THR A 34 -3.82 1.03 10.40
N ILE A 35 -3.08 0.41 9.48
CA ILE A 35 -2.68 -1.00 9.54
C ILE A 35 -1.15 -1.03 9.62
N ASN A 36 -0.62 -1.46 10.76
CA ASN A 36 0.82 -1.68 10.96
C ASN A 36 1.15 -3.13 10.60
N LEU A 37 1.62 -3.38 9.39
CA LEU A 37 1.74 -4.74 8.86
C LEU A 37 2.62 -5.68 9.69
N TYR A 38 3.57 -5.18 10.46
CA TYR A 38 4.41 -5.98 11.35
C TYR A 38 3.74 -6.30 12.69
N GLU A 39 2.63 -5.65 13.02
CA GLU A 39 1.84 -5.89 14.24
C GLU A 39 0.60 -6.76 13.96
N GLU A 40 0.25 -6.94 12.68
CA GLU A 40 -0.92 -7.69 12.25
C GLU A 40 -0.61 -9.20 12.10
N ASP A 41 -1.59 -10.05 12.39
CA ASP A 41 -1.48 -11.50 12.14
C ASP A 41 -1.73 -11.85 10.67
N ILE A 42 -1.06 -11.13 9.77
CA ILE A 42 -1.16 -11.36 8.32
C ILE A 42 -0.08 -12.34 7.87
N LYS A 43 -0.47 -13.41 7.18
CA LYS A 43 0.41 -14.50 6.80
C LYS A 43 0.42 -14.73 5.29
N PRO A 44 1.49 -15.30 4.74
CA PRO A 44 1.49 -15.78 3.37
C PRO A 44 0.31 -16.72 3.11
N LEU A 45 -0.17 -16.74 1.88
CA LEU A 45 -1.27 -17.62 1.49
C LEU A 45 -0.95 -19.08 1.78
N SER A 46 -1.91 -19.78 2.34
CA SER A 46 -1.87 -21.20 2.61
C SER A 46 -2.95 -21.94 1.80
N LYS A 47 -2.84 -23.26 1.70
CA LYS A 47 -3.90 -24.09 1.08
C LYS A 47 -5.25 -23.88 1.75
N VAL A 48 -5.26 -23.68 3.08
CA VAL A 48 -6.49 -23.42 3.85
C VAL A 48 -7.11 -22.10 3.43
N ASN A 49 -6.29 -21.03 3.36
CA ASN A 49 -6.76 -19.70 2.98
C ASN A 49 -7.25 -19.65 1.54
N LEU A 50 -6.58 -20.35 0.61
CA LEU A 50 -7.05 -20.47 -0.76
C LEU A 50 -8.41 -21.17 -0.84
N SER A 51 -8.58 -22.31 -0.13
CA SER A 51 -9.88 -23.01 -0.07
C SER A 51 -10.99 -22.15 0.54
N LEU A 52 -10.67 -21.32 1.54
CA LEU A 52 -11.63 -20.35 2.10
C LEU A 52 -12.05 -19.31 1.06
N ARG A 53 -11.08 -18.77 0.30
CA ARG A 53 -11.36 -17.83 -0.79
C ARG A 53 -12.23 -18.44 -1.87
N ASP A 54 -11.90 -19.66 -2.33
CA ASP A 54 -12.67 -20.34 -3.37
C ASP A 54 -14.14 -20.52 -2.97
N LYS A 55 -14.36 -20.91 -1.71
CA LYS A 55 -15.72 -21.04 -1.15
C LYS A 55 -16.45 -19.68 -1.09
N ALA A 56 -15.75 -18.64 -0.61
CA ALA A 56 -16.34 -17.30 -0.51
C ALA A 56 -16.72 -16.75 -1.88
N VAL A 57 -15.85 -16.93 -2.89
CA VAL A 57 -16.14 -16.55 -4.28
C VAL A 57 -17.33 -17.30 -4.83
N ALA A 58 -17.38 -18.63 -4.64
CA ALA A 58 -18.48 -19.48 -5.14
C ALA A 58 -19.84 -19.13 -4.51
N SER A 59 -19.86 -18.75 -3.23
CA SER A 59 -21.09 -18.37 -2.50
C SER A 59 -21.37 -16.86 -2.52
N ASN A 60 -20.46 -16.05 -3.03
CA ASN A 60 -20.47 -14.59 -2.90
C ASN A 60 -20.62 -14.13 -1.44
N ASP A 61 -20.03 -14.88 -0.50
CA ASP A 61 -20.07 -14.59 0.94
C ASP A 61 -18.65 -14.34 1.47
N PHE A 62 -18.37 -13.08 1.75
CA PHE A 62 -17.12 -12.59 2.33
C PHE A 62 -17.30 -12.17 3.80
N SER A 63 -18.26 -12.75 4.52
CA SER A 63 -18.56 -12.39 5.93
C SER A 63 -17.43 -12.76 6.89
N ASP A 64 -16.64 -13.79 6.59
CA ASP A 64 -15.52 -14.22 7.41
C ASP A 64 -14.52 -13.09 7.68
N ASN A 65 -13.97 -13.07 8.89
CA ASN A 65 -13.01 -12.05 9.33
C ASN A 65 -11.69 -12.09 8.53
N TYR A 66 -11.36 -13.20 7.90
CA TYR A 66 -10.22 -13.32 7.00
C TYR A 66 -10.23 -12.22 5.90
N PHE A 67 -11.41 -11.78 5.48
CA PHE A 67 -11.56 -10.76 4.45
C PHE A 67 -11.55 -9.32 4.96
N CYS A 68 -11.24 -9.08 6.24
CA CYS A 68 -11.30 -7.74 6.84
C CYS A 68 -10.39 -6.74 6.11
N TYR A 69 -9.13 -7.09 5.83
CA TYR A 69 -8.19 -6.22 5.14
C TYR A 69 -8.62 -5.88 3.71
N ALA A 70 -9.15 -6.86 2.98
CA ALA A 70 -9.65 -6.63 1.63
C ALA A 70 -10.89 -5.72 1.62
N LYS A 71 -11.79 -5.86 2.59
CA LYS A 71 -12.94 -4.96 2.76
C LYS A 71 -12.51 -3.55 3.09
N GLU A 72 -11.56 -3.38 4.00
CA GLU A 72 -11.02 -2.08 4.41
C GLU A 72 -10.35 -1.37 3.24
N PHE A 73 -9.54 -2.11 2.47
CA PHE A 73 -8.89 -1.59 1.27
C PHE A 73 -9.92 -1.18 0.21
N ARG A 74 -10.91 -2.04 -0.07
CA ARG A 74 -11.98 -1.74 -1.03
C ARG A 74 -12.79 -0.50 -0.64
N ASP A 75 -13.08 -0.33 0.66
CA ASP A 75 -14.02 0.68 1.17
C ASP A 75 -13.37 2.00 1.57
N ALA A 76 -12.04 2.11 1.45
CA ALA A 76 -11.31 3.36 1.63
C ALA A 76 -11.57 4.32 0.48
N ASP A 77 -11.62 5.63 0.77
CA ASP A 77 -11.73 6.69 -0.23
C ASP A 77 -10.34 7.16 -0.71
N GLU A 78 -9.32 6.97 0.13
CA GLU A 78 -7.91 7.27 -0.16
C GLU A 78 -7.01 6.26 0.54
N ILE A 79 -5.89 5.89 -0.11
CA ILE A 79 -4.92 4.94 0.41
C ILE A 79 -3.54 5.59 0.46
N ILE A 80 -2.87 5.43 1.59
CA ILE A 80 -1.48 5.89 1.78
C ILE A 80 -0.68 4.67 2.21
N ILE A 81 0.41 4.37 1.50
CA ILE A 81 1.31 3.26 1.79
C ILE A 81 2.68 3.83 2.13
N ALA A 82 3.22 3.48 3.29
CA ALA A 82 4.59 3.78 3.68
C ALA A 82 5.43 2.49 3.66
N ALA A 83 6.42 2.42 2.77
CA ALA A 83 7.31 1.27 2.66
C ALA A 83 8.74 1.71 2.33
N PRO A 84 9.76 1.30 3.09
CA PRO A 84 11.14 1.57 2.75
C PRO A 84 11.55 0.83 1.47
N PHE A 85 12.52 1.39 0.73
CA PHE A 85 13.08 0.75 -0.47
C PHE A 85 14.14 -0.26 -0.05
N TRP A 86 13.81 -1.56 -0.14
CA TRP A 86 14.69 -2.66 0.17
C TRP A 86 14.84 -3.59 -1.03
N ASP A 87 16.06 -3.97 -1.35
CA ASP A 87 16.37 -4.97 -2.37
C ASP A 87 15.67 -4.69 -3.72
N LEU A 88 15.72 -3.43 -4.16
CA LEU A 88 15.08 -2.91 -5.38
C LEU A 88 13.54 -2.88 -5.32
N SER A 89 12.93 -3.16 -4.16
CA SER A 89 11.49 -3.27 -4.00
C SER A 89 11.05 -2.73 -2.62
N PHE A 90 10.03 -3.32 -2.04
CA PHE A 90 9.46 -3.05 -0.73
C PHE A 90 9.57 -4.29 0.18
N PRO A 91 9.40 -4.15 1.51
CA PRO A 91 9.43 -5.28 2.44
C PRO A 91 8.41 -6.36 2.09
N SER A 92 8.78 -7.63 2.26
CA SER A 92 7.96 -8.80 1.92
C SER A 92 6.56 -8.79 2.57
N VAL A 93 6.43 -8.19 3.76
CA VAL A 93 5.14 -8.07 4.45
C VAL A 93 4.10 -7.30 3.62
N LEU A 94 4.53 -6.30 2.84
CA LEU A 94 3.63 -5.58 1.94
C LEU A 94 3.18 -6.46 0.76
N LYS A 95 4.05 -7.34 0.25
CA LYS A 95 3.65 -8.31 -0.77
C LYS A 95 2.64 -9.31 -0.23
N ILE A 96 2.86 -9.80 0.99
CA ILE A 96 1.90 -10.68 1.70
C ILE A 96 0.55 -9.96 1.86
N TYR A 97 0.56 -8.68 2.24
CA TYR A 97 -0.67 -7.89 2.33
C TYR A 97 -1.40 -7.83 0.99
N PHE A 98 -0.71 -7.48 -0.11
CA PHE A 98 -1.33 -7.44 -1.44
C PHE A 98 -1.91 -8.79 -1.86
N GLU A 99 -1.23 -9.89 -1.60
CA GLU A 99 -1.76 -11.23 -1.87
C GLU A 99 -3.04 -11.51 -1.07
N ASN A 100 -3.15 -11.00 0.15
CA ASN A 100 -4.32 -11.18 0.99
C ASN A 100 -5.50 -10.29 0.61
N ILE A 101 -5.28 -9.16 -0.06
CA ILE A 101 -6.36 -8.26 -0.48
C ILE A 101 -6.79 -8.44 -1.94
N CYS A 102 -5.97 -9.05 -2.81
CA CYS A 102 -6.34 -9.34 -4.19
C CYS A 102 -7.32 -10.52 -4.23
N ILE A 103 -8.62 -10.23 -4.11
CA ILE A 103 -9.68 -11.24 -3.99
C ILE A 103 -10.76 -10.98 -5.05
N ILE A 104 -10.97 -11.98 -5.92
CA ILE A 104 -12.03 -11.95 -6.94
C ILE A 104 -13.40 -11.83 -6.27
N GLY A 105 -14.25 -10.97 -6.81
CA GLY A 105 -15.58 -10.69 -6.25
C GLY A 105 -15.58 -9.71 -5.08
N LEU A 106 -14.41 -9.32 -4.53
CA LEU A 106 -14.31 -8.40 -3.40
C LEU A 106 -13.55 -7.11 -3.74
N THR A 107 -12.33 -7.21 -4.27
CA THR A 107 -11.53 -6.04 -4.66
C THR A 107 -11.42 -5.85 -6.16
N PHE A 108 -11.67 -6.90 -6.93
CA PHE A 108 -11.76 -6.85 -8.38
C PHE A 108 -12.60 -8.02 -8.93
N VAL A 109 -12.98 -7.95 -10.19
CA VAL A 109 -13.59 -9.03 -10.96
C VAL A 109 -12.91 -9.12 -12.33
N TYR A 110 -13.14 -10.21 -13.05
CA TYR A 110 -12.79 -10.29 -14.47
C TYR A 110 -14.01 -9.97 -15.33
N ASN A 111 -13.85 -9.16 -16.38
CA ASN A 111 -14.88 -8.93 -17.37
C ASN A 111 -14.96 -10.10 -18.38
N GLU A 112 -15.84 -9.98 -19.37
CA GLU A 112 -16.05 -10.99 -20.43
C GLU A 112 -14.78 -11.24 -21.28
N ASP A 113 -13.91 -10.24 -21.41
CA ASP A 113 -12.63 -10.35 -22.12
C ASP A 113 -11.49 -10.92 -21.25
N GLY A 114 -11.76 -11.32 -20.01
CA GLY A 114 -10.76 -11.79 -19.05
C GLY A 114 -9.86 -10.70 -18.47
N LYS A 115 -10.23 -9.42 -18.60
CA LYS A 115 -9.49 -8.31 -18.03
C LYS A 115 -9.98 -8.00 -16.61
N PRO A 116 -9.08 -7.66 -15.66
CA PRO A 116 -9.49 -7.25 -14.33
C PRO A 116 -10.23 -5.91 -14.37
N VAL A 117 -11.25 -5.78 -13.53
CA VAL A 117 -12.01 -4.56 -13.27
C VAL A 117 -12.07 -4.37 -11.77
N GLY A 118 -11.52 -3.27 -11.26
CA GLY A 118 -11.45 -2.99 -9.84
C GLY A 118 -12.81 -2.66 -9.23
N LEU A 119 -12.98 -3.03 -7.98
CA LEU A 119 -14.16 -2.78 -7.16
C LEU A 119 -13.86 -1.82 -6.00
N CYS A 120 -12.65 -1.24 -5.96
CA CYS A 120 -12.23 -0.35 -4.89
C CYS A 120 -12.80 1.06 -5.07
N LYS A 121 -13.07 1.74 -3.94
CA LYS A 121 -13.64 3.09 -3.94
C LYS A 121 -12.61 4.20 -3.99
N ALA A 122 -11.36 3.88 -3.61
CA ALA A 122 -10.29 4.85 -3.53
C ALA A 122 -10.05 5.52 -4.89
N LYS A 123 -9.95 6.85 -4.86
CA LYS A 123 -9.66 7.66 -6.05
C LYS A 123 -8.16 7.88 -6.21
N ARG A 124 -7.42 7.80 -5.10
CA ARG A 124 -5.99 8.10 -5.02
C ARG A 124 -5.27 7.08 -4.16
N LEU A 125 -4.06 6.69 -4.60
CA LEU A 125 -3.10 5.95 -3.80
C LEU A 125 -1.79 6.73 -3.76
N THR A 126 -1.32 7.05 -2.56
CA THR A 126 -0.02 7.70 -2.32
C THR A 126 0.97 6.67 -1.80
N TYR A 127 2.07 6.46 -2.52
CA TYR A 127 3.16 5.59 -2.10
C TYR A 127 4.35 6.42 -1.61
N VAL A 128 4.72 6.22 -0.36
CA VAL A 128 5.77 6.97 0.34
C VAL A 128 6.96 6.05 0.60
N VAL A 129 8.14 6.47 0.16
CA VAL A 129 9.35 5.67 0.25
C VAL A 129 10.57 6.50 0.65
N THR A 130 11.50 5.87 1.36
CA THR A 130 12.86 6.39 1.51
C THR A 130 13.88 5.32 1.15
N ALA A 131 15.01 5.74 0.58
CA ALA A 131 16.10 4.86 0.17
C ALA A 131 17.47 5.41 0.58
N GLY A 132 18.37 4.53 0.97
CA GLY A 132 19.77 4.88 1.25
C GLY A 132 20.50 5.32 0.00
N GLY A 133 20.35 4.59 -1.11
CA GLY A 133 20.83 4.93 -2.44
C GLY A 133 19.79 5.65 -3.28
N TYR A 134 20.03 5.74 -4.60
CA TYR A 134 19.05 6.24 -5.56
C TYR A 134 18.09 5.14 -6.01
N ILE A 135 16.83 5.50 -6.17
CA ILE A 135 15.79 4.61 -6.71
C ILE A 135 15.84 4.72 -8.24
N PRO A 136 16.03 3.60 -8.96
CA PRO A 136 16.00 3.61 -10.43
C PRO A 136 14.67 4.17 -10.98
N ASP A 137 14.71 4.77 -12.17
CA ASP A 137 13.50 5.29 -12.84
C ASP A 137 12.44 4.20 -13.05
N SER A 138 12.88 2.99 -13.44
CA SER A 138 12.04 1.79 -13.40
C SER A 138 12.42 0.95 -12.20
N ASN A 139 11.48 0.67 -11.33
CA ASN A 139 11.73 -0.03 -10.07
C ASN A 139 10.59 -1.01 -9.72
N TYR A 140 10.94 -2.02 -8.93
CA TYR A 140 9.97 -3.06 -8.54
C TYR A 140 9.17 -2.70 -7.28
N ALA A 141 9.24 -1.45 -6.82
CA ALA A 141 8.46 -0.93 -5.71
C ALA A 141 7.24 -0.15 -6.21
N PHE A 142 7.43 1.12 -6.57
CA PHE A 142 6.32 1.97 -7.01
C PHE A 142 5.66 1.48 -8.29
N ASP A 143 6.42 1.03 -9.30
CA ASP A 143 5.87 0.56 -10.57
C ASP A 143 4.95 -0.66 -10.38
N TYR A 144 5.30 -1.55 -9.43
CA TYR A 144 4.44 -2.67 -9.06
C TYR A 144 3.14 -2.19 -8.40
N VAL A 145 3.24 -1.24 -7.45
CA VAL A 145 2.08 -0.70 -6.73
C VAL A 145 1.18 0.09 -7.68
N ASP A 146 1.76 0.88 -8.58
CA ASP A 146 1.05 1.64 -9.61
C ASP A 146 0.28 0.72 -10.57
N ALA A 147 0.94 -0.33 -11.06
CA ALA A 147 0.30 -1.33 -11.91
C ALA A 147 -0.87 -2.03 -11.19
N LEU A 148 -0.65 -2.44 -9.94
CA LEU A 148 -1.70 -3.10 -9.16
C LEU A 148 -2.89 -2.17 -8.90
N ALA A 149 -2.62 -0.90 -8.56
CA ALA A 149 -3.63 0.12 -8.33
C ALA A 149 -4.50 0.35 -9.58
N LYS A 150 -3.88 0.48 -10.75
CA LYS A 150 -4.59 0.80 -12.00
C LYS A 150 -5.26 -0.42 -12.61
N GLU A 151 -4.56 -1.56 -12.68
CA GLU A 151 -5.04 -2.75 -13.40
C GLU A 151 -6.04 -3.58 -12.58
N PHE A 152 -5.84 -3.68 -11.25
CA PHE A 152 -6.66 -4.55 -10.39
C PHE A 152 -7.65 -3.80 -9.52
N PHE A 153 -7.33 -2.58 -9.07
CA PHE A 153 -8.17 -1.87 -8.07
C PHE A 153 -8.95 -0.69 -8.65
N ASP A 154 -8.75 -0.34 -9.91
CA ASP A 154 -9.36 0.81 -10.61
C ASP A 154 -9.02 2.17 -9.95
N ILE A 155 -7.89 2.27 -9.27
CA ILE A 155 -7.39 3.51 -8.65
C ILE A 155 -6.57 4.26 -9.70
N LYS A 156 -7.14 5.34 -10.25
CA LYS A 156 -6.56 6.04 -11.42
C LYS A 156 -5.42 6.98 -11.06
N GLU A 157 -5.47 7.59 -9.88
CA GLU A 157 -4.44 8.52 -9.41
C GLU A 157 -3.48 7.85 -8.47
N THR A 158 -2.21 7.79 -8.85
CA THR A 158 -1.12 7.30 -8.00
C THR A 158 -0.08 8.40 -7.83
N ILE A 159 0.37 8.60 -6.59
CA ILE A 159 1.37 9.61 -6.24
C ILE A 159 2.59 8.91 -5.66
N PHE A 160 3.76 9.22 -6.21
CA PHE A 160 5.04 8.72 -5.73
C PHE A 160 5.79 9.81 -4.97
N ILE A 161 5.94 9.63 -3.65
CA ILE A 161 6.69 10.54 -2.78
C ILE A 161 7.93 9.82 -2.28
N LYS A 162 9.11 10.31 -2.70
CA LYS A 162 10.39 9.69 -2.37
C LYS A 162 11.38 10.66 -1.73
N ALA A 163 12.18 10.15 -0.80
CA ALA A 163 13.43 10.74 -0.35
C ALA A 163 14.54 9.71 -0.51
N GLU A 164 15.54 10.00 -1.32
CA GLU A 164 16.56 9.04 -1.73
C GLU A 164 17.98 9.58 -1.55
N GLY A 165 18.99 8.70 -1.64
CA GLY A 165 20.39 9.07 -1.45
C GLY A 165 20.76 9.30 0.02
N LEU A 166 19.97 8.79 0.96
CA LEU A 166 20.07 9.13 2.39
C LEU A 166 21.33 8.56 3.08
N ASP A 167 21.94 7.53 2.50
CA ASP A 167 23.15 6.90 3.02
C ASP A 167 24.41 7.24 2.19
N ILE A 168 24.24 8.01 1.07
CA ILE A 168 25.38 8.50 0.28
C ILE A 168 26.14 9.56 1.06
N ASP A 169 25.43 10.48 1.68
CA ASP A 169 25.96 11.47 2.63
C ASP A 169 25.05 11.49 3.88
N PRO A 170 25.31 10.67 4.89
CA PRO A 170 24.46 10.57 6.06
C PRO A 170 24.26 11.89 6.82
N SER A 171 25.19 12.86 6.69
CA SER A 171 25.07 14.17 7.31
C SER A 171 23.93 15.01 6.69
N LYS A 172 23.53 14.70 5.47
CA LYS A 172 22.45 15.39 4.73
C LYS A 172 21.11 14.66 4.79
N ALA A 173 21.08 13.43 5.31
CA ALA A 173 19.87 12.60 5.29
C ALA A 173 18.65 13.32 5.89
N GLU A 174 18.84 14.01 7.02
CA GLU A 174 17.77 14.75 7.69
C GLU A 174 17.30 15.97 6.88
N SER A 175 18.22 16.69 6.25
CA SER A 175 17.84 17.84 5.39
C SER A 175 17.07 17.37 4.15
N ILE A 176 17.49 16.27 3.50
CA ILE A 176 16.80 15.69 2.33
C ILE A 176 15.35 15.35 2.67
N VAL A 177 15.12 14.60 3.76
CA VAL A 177 13.75 14.24 4.18
C VAL A 177 12.92 15.48 4.53
N ASN A 178 13.52 16.44 5.25
CA ASN A 178 12.83 17.68 5.64
C ASN A 178 12.46 18.54 4.41
N ASP A 179 13.29 18.57 3.38
CA ASP A 179 13.00 19.33 2.16
C ASP A 179 11.86 18.71 1.36
N VAL A 180 11.78 17.35 1.32
CA VAL A 180 10.60 16.66 0.78
C VAL A 180 9.34 17.01 1.60
N ILE A 181 9.40 16.97 2.94
CA ILE A 181 8.26 17.33 3.82
C ILE A 181 7.79 18.77 3.56
N LYS A 182 8.71 19.72 3.39
CA LYS A 182 8.37 21.13 3.09
C LYS A 182 7.74 21.29 1.70
N SER A 183 8.10 20.45 0.75
CA SER A 183 7.56 20.50 -0.62
C SER A 183 6.13 19.94 -0.73
N LEU A 184 5.68 19.17 0.27
CA LEU A 184 4.32 18.65 0.30
C LEU A 184 3.33 19.81 0.49
N LYS A 185 2.43 19.96 -0.46
CA LYS A 185 1.37 21.00 -0.45
C LYS A 185 0.15 20.54 0.35
#